data_8e49fff3a200fae67e95c3e5a8b8cbf1
#
_entry.id   8e49fff3a200fae67e95c3e5a8b8cbf1
#
_cell.length_a   1.000
_cell.length_b   1.000
_cell.length_c   1.000
_cell.angle_alpha   90.00
_cell.angle_beta   90.00
_cell.angle_gamma   90.00
#
_symmetry.space_group_name_H-M   'P 1'
#
loop_
_entity.id
_entity.type
_entity.pdbx_description
1 polymer ?
#
loop_
_entity_poly.entity_id
_entity_poly.type
_entity_poly.pdbx_seq_one_letter_code
_entity_poly.pdbx_strand_id
1 'polypeptide(L)'
;MKSYEKEVELLKEKLKNTQDELMQDVLKTRIRALEPFCERTPEEILSMFNTGVFNDILKAYCKVALKDSEVSRMDYECVMGQLEWLLDSVSAQSILKFAED
;
A
#
# COMPACT_ATOMS: atom_id res chain seq x y z
N MET A 1 11.06 -16.70 -3.63
CA MET A 1 11.59 -15.50 -2.93
C MET A 1 10.47 -14.88 -2.12
N LYS A 2 10.72 -14.60 -0.87
CA LYS A 2 9.76 -13.92 -0.01
C LYS A 2 9.68 -12.44 -0.37
N SER A 3 8.51 -11.84 -0.16
CA SER A 3 8.26 -10.45 -0.52
C SER A 3 9.12 -9.49 0.31
N TYR A 4 9.58 -8.43 -0.33
CA TYR A 4 10.30 -7.31 0.29
C TYR A 4 11.68 -7.61 0.89
N GLU A 5 12.15 -8.87 0.93
CA GLU A 5 13.48 -9.18 1.46
C GLU A 5 14.57 -8.37 0.76
N LYS A 6 14.56 -8.38 -0.56
CA LYS A 6 15.56 -7.67 -1.36
C LYS A 6 15.48 -6.16 -1.15
N GLU A 7 14.26 -5.63 -1.06
CA GLU A 7 14.06 -4.20 -0.83
C GLU A 7 14.60 -3.78 0.55
N VAL A 8 14.32 -4.57 1.59
CA VAL A 8 14.82 -4.31 2.94
C VAL A 8 16.35 -4.36 2.97
N GLU A 9 16.96 -5.32 2.31
CA GLU A 9 18.43 -5.40 2.21
C GLU A 9 19.04 -4.16 1.57
N LEU A 10 18.43 -3.68 0.47
CA LEU A 10 18.88 -2.46 -0.20
C LEU A 10 18.72 -1.23 0.70
N LEU A 11 17.63 -1.14 1.44
CA LEU A 11 17.40 -0.04 2.36
C LEU A 11 18.41 -0.04 3.51
N LYS A 12 18.72 -1.22 4.05
CA LYS A 12 19.74 -1.36 5.10
C LYS A 12 21.13 -0.94 4.61
N GLU A 13 21.46 -1.28 3.37
CA GLU A 13 22.73 -0.87 2.75
C GLU A 13 22.77 0.64 2.59
N LYS A 14 21.72 1.27 2.09
CA LYS A 14 21.63 2.72 1.99
C LYS A 14 21.77 3.40 3.36
N LEU A 15 21.16 2.81 4.39
CA LEU A 15 21.25 3.34 5.75
C LEU A 15 22.70 3.37 6.25
N LYS A 16 23.48 2.33 5.96
CA LYS A 16 24.90 2.28 6.33
C LYS A 16 25.73 3.40 5.69
N ASN A 17 25.36 3.80 4.48
CA ASN A 17 26.09 4.78 3.69
C ASN A 17 25.56 6.20 3.80
N THR A 18 24.50 6.42 4.59
CA THR A 18 23.84 7.71 4.73
C THR A 18 24.28 8.40 6.02
N GLN A 19 24.71 9.65 5.91
CA GLN A 19 25.13 10.45 7.07
C GLN A 19 24.09 11.50 7.49
N ASP A 20 23.09 11.74 6.67
CA ASP A 20 22.00 12.68 6.97
C ASP A 20 21.00 12.05 7.96
N GLU A 21 20.87 12.64 9.14
CA GLU A 21 19.98 12.14 10.19
C GLU A 21 18.52 12.02 9.75
N LEU A 22 18.03 13.00 8.99
CA LEU A 22 16.65 12.97 8.50
C LEU A 22 16.43 11.78 7.56
N MET A 23 17.36 11.56 6.64
CA MET A 23 17.30 10.43 5.72
C MET A 23 17.43 9.11 6.46
N GLN A 24 18.28 9.05 7.49
CA GLN A 24 18.40 7.84 8.33
C GLN A 24 17.06 7.50 8.98
N ASP A 25 16.34 8.49 9.51
CA ASP A 25 15.03 8.27 10.11
C ASP A 25 14.01 7.77 9.10
N VAL A 26 14.01 8.33 7.89
CA VAL A 26 13.12 7.89 6.81
C VAL A 26 13.40 6.43 6.44
N LEU A 27 14.68 6.07 6.28
CA LEU A 27 15.08 4.71 5.94
C LEU A 27 14.73 3.72 7.05
N LYS A 28 14.97 4.07 8.31
CA LYS A 28 14.62 3.22 9.45
C LYS A 28 13.10 2.99 9.53
N THR A 29 12.32 4.03 9.32
CA THR A 29 10.85 3.93 9.34
C THR A 29 10.37 2.99 8.25
N ARG A 30 10.91 3.12 7.03
CA ARG A 30 10.53 2.26 5.92
C ARG A 30 10.93 0.80 6.17
N ILE A 31 12.12 0.57 6.69
CA ILE A 31 12.58 -0.79 7.05
C ILE A 31 11.63 -1.41 8.07
N ARG A 32 11.28 -0.70 9.13
CA ARG A 32 10.36 -1.20 10.15
C ARG A 32 8.98 -1.53 9.58
N ALA A 33 8.52 -0.73 8.61
CA ALA A 33 7.23 -0.98 7.96
C ALA A 33 7.24 -2.24 7.11
N LEU A 34 8.37 -2.55 6.46
CA LEU A 34 8.48 -3.68 5.54
C LEU A 34 8.91 -4.99 6.20
N GLU A 35 9.69 -4.93 7.28
CA GLU A 35 10.22 -6.14 7.91
C GLU A 35 9.15 -7.19 8.28
N PRO A 36 7.98 -6.81 8.81
CA PRO A 36 6.95 -7.81 9.13
C PRO A 36 6.46 -8.60 7.93
N PHE A 37 6.62 -8.06 6.71
CA PHE A 37 6.16 -8.71 5.49
C PHE A 37 7.26 -9.53 4.78
N CYS A 38 8.51 -9.44 5.24
CA CYS A 38 9.63 -10.15 4.60
C CYS A 38 9.47 -11.67 4.65
N GLU A 39 8.82 -12.20 5.68
CA GLU A 39 8.59 -13.63 5.84
C GLU A 39 7.34 -14.12 5.12
N ARG A 40 6.56 -13.22 4.52
CA ARG A 40 5.32 -13.55 3.84
C ARG A 40 5.51 -13.64 2.33
N THR A 41 4.82 -14.58 1.71
CA THR A 41 4.78 -14.67 0.25
C THR A 41 3.82 -13.59 -0.30
N PRO A 42 3.94 -13.26 -1.62
CA PRO A 42 2.97 -12.35 -2.24
C PRO A 42 1.52 -12.80 -2.07
N GLU A 43 1.26 -14.10 -2.14
CA GLU A 43 -0.08 -14.67 -1.97
C GLU A 43 -0.62 -14.43 -0.57
N GLU A 44 0.22 -14.60 0.46
CA GLU A 44 -0.15 -14.34 1.84
C GLU A 44 -0.51 -12.88 2.05
N ILE A 45 0.27 -11.96 1.47
CA ILE A 45 0.01 -10.52 1.54
C ILE A 45 -1.32 -10.17 0.86
N LEU A 46 -1.57 -10.72 -0.34
CA LEU A 46 -2.83 -10.50 -1.04
C LEU A 46 -4.03 -11.01 -0.22
N SER A 47 -3.88 -12.14 0.45
CA SER A 47 -4.92 -12.68 1.31
C SER A 47 -5.29 -11.74 2.46
N MET A 48 -4.33 -10.97 2.96
CA MET A 48 -4.59 -9.98 4.02
C MET A 48 -5.54 -8.88 3.52
N PHE A 49 -5.44 -8.48 2.26
CA PHE A 49 -6.36 -7.50 1.68
C PHE A 49 -7.80 -8.03 1.61
N ASN A 50 -7.96 -9.33 1.40
CA ASN A 50 -9.29 -9.94 1.33
C ASN A 50 -10.01 -10.00 2.68
N THR A 51 -9.29 -9.78 3.79
CA THR A 51 -9.90 -9.77 5.14
C THR A 51 -10.53 -8.42 5.49
N GLY A 52 -10.30 -7.40 4.68
CA GLY A 52 -10.79 -6.05 4.97
C GLY A 52 -9.96 -5.26 5.97
N VAL A 53 -8.85 -5.81 6.46
CA VAL A 53 -8.02 -5.17 7.49
C VAL A 53 -7.53 -3.79 7.06
N PHE A 54 -7.22 -3.62 5.77
CA PHE A 54 -6.67 -2.37 5.25
C PHE A 54 -7.71 -1.45 4.62
N ASN A 55 -8.99 -1.85 4.57
CA ASN A 55 -10.00 -1.10 3.81
C ASN A 55 -10.16 0.34 4.27
N ASP A 56 -10.22 0.58 5.58
CA ASP A 56 -10.38 1.94 6.09
C ASP A 56 -9.19 2.83 5.76
N ILE A 57 -7.99 2.26 5.80
CA ILE A 57 -6.76 2.99 5.45
C ILE A 57 -6.76 3.33 3.97
N LEU A 58 -7.09 2.37 3.11
CA LEU A 58 -7.17 2.58 1.66
C LEU A 58 -8.22 3.65 1.30
N LYS A 59 -9.37 3.59 1.94
CA LYS A 59 -10.42 4.60 1.75
C LYS A 59 -9.93 5.99 2.15
N ALA A 60 -9.19 6.09 3.27
CA ALA A 60 -8.63 7.36 3.74
C ALA A 60 -7.64 7.95 2.73
N TYR A 61 -6.73 7.14 2.18
CA TYR A 61 -5.80 7.59 1.14
C TYR A 61 -6.54 8.12 -0.08
N CYS A 62 -7.54 7.38 -0.56
CA CYS A 62 -8.32 7.79 -1.72
C CYS A 62 -9.10 9.08 -1.47
N LYS A 63 -9.67 9.20 -0.27
CA LYS A 63 -10.40 10.39 0.13
C LYS A 63 -9.53 11.65 0.08
N VAL A 64 -8.33 11.57 0.65
CA VAL A 64 -7.39 12.69 0.64
C VAL A 64 -6.92 12.99 -0.78
N ALA A 65 -6.57 11.97 -1.55
CA ALA A 65 -6.13 12.15 -2.93
C ALA A 65 -7.19 12.84 -3.80
N LEU A 66 -8.45 12.44 -3.66
CA LEU A 66 -9.55 13.04 -4.42
C LEU A 66 -9.77 14.51 -4.02
N LYS A 67 -9.71 14.81 -2.73
CA LYS A 67 -9.85 16.18 -2.24
C LYS A 67 -8.70 17.08 -2.72
N ASP A 68 -7.48 16.58 -2.67
CA ASP A 68 -6.29 17.31 -3.12
C ASP A 68 -6.30 17.55 -4.63
N SER A 69 -6.97 16.67 -5.38
CA SER A 69 -7.09 16.79 -6.85
C SER A 69 -8.22 17.72 -7.28
N GLU A 70 -8.97 18.27 -6.36
CA GLU A 70 -10.06 19.22 -6.63
C GLU A 70 -11.15 18.68 -7.56
N VAL A 71 -11.43 17.38 -7.48
CA VAL A 71 -12.52 16.78 -8.26
C VAL A 71 -13.87 17.28 -7.76
N SER A 72 -14.90 17.26 -8.61
CA SER A 72 -16.24 17.65 -8.22
C SER A 72 -16.78 16.74 -7.13
N ARG A 73 -17.74 17.26 -6.35
CA ARG A 73 -18.36 16.46 -5.30
C ARG A 73 -19.04 15.21 -5.86
N MET A 74 -19.68 15.34 -7.03
CA MET A 74 -20.31 14.20 -7.69
C MET A 74 -19.30 13.13 -8.04
N ASP A 75 -18.16 13.51 -8.63
CA ASP A 75 -17.11 12.58 -8.98
C ASP A 75 -16.51 11.93 -7.73
N TYR A 76 -16.30 12.72 -6.67
CA TYR A 76 -15.80 12.22 -5.40
C TYR A 76 -16.72 11.11 -4.86
N GLU A 77 -18.02 11.36 -4.81
CA GLU A 77 -19.00 10.40 -4.30
C GLU A 77 -19.05 9.14 -5.17
N CYS A 78 -18.96 9.29 -6.49
CA CYS A 78 -18.96 8.16 -7.42
C CYS A 78 -17.72 7.29 -7.21
N VAL A 79 -16.54 7.89 -7.12
CA VAL A 79 -15.29 7.14 -6.93
C VAL A 79 -15.29 6.42 -5.58
N MET A 80 -15.67 7.10 -4.52
CA MET A 80 -15.69 6.51 -3.19
C MET A 80 -16.71 5.38 -3.08
N GLY A 81 -17.88 5.53 -3.73
CA GLY A 81 -18.88 4.48 -3.78
C GLY A 81 -18.40 3.24 -4.53
N GLN A 82 -17.74 3.44 -5.68
CA GLN A 82 -17.17 2.34 -6.44
C GLN A 82 -16.04 1.65 -5.67
N LEU A 83 -15.20 2.42 -4.97
CA LEU A 83 -14.14 1.85 -4.16
C LEU A 83 -14.70 0.95 -3.06
N GLU A 84 -15.74 1.41 -2.35
CA GLU A 84 -16.39 0.60 -1.33
C GLU A 84 -16.92 -0.70 -1.90
N TRP A 85 -17.63 -0.61 -3.02
CA TRP A 85 -18.21 -1.79 -3.67
C TRP A 85 -17.11 -2.77 -4.10
N LEU A 86 -16.04 -2.26 -4.71
CA LEU A 86 -14.92 -3.09 -5.16
C LEU A 86 -14.22 -3.78 -3.98
N LEU A 87 -13.97 -3.06 -2.89
CA LEU A 87 -13.34 -3.63 -1.71
C LEU A 87 -14.17 -4.74 -1.08
N ASP A 88 -15.49 -4.61 -1.12
CA ASP A 88 -16.41 -5.59 -0.53
C ASP A 88 -16.69 -6.78 -1.46
N SER A 89 -16.57 -6.60 -2.77
CA SER A 89 -17.08 -7.54 -3.75
C SER A 89 -16.01 -8.23 -4.61
N VAL A 90 -14.83 -7.64 -4.73
CA VAL A 90 -13.79 -8.14 -5.64
C VAL A 90 -12.54 -8.46 -4.84
N SER A 91 -12.01 -9.68 -5.00
CA SER A 91 -10.78 -10.09 -4.30
C SER A 91 -9.55 -9.33 -4.82
N ALA A 92 -8.50 -9.30 -3.98
CA ALA A 92 -7.23 -8.68 -4.36
C ALA A 92 -6.65 -9.31 -5.62
N GLN A 93 -6.75 -10.63 -5.76
CA GLN A 93 -6.27 -11.35 -6.93
C GLN A 93 -7.02 -10.93 -8.20
N SER A 94 -8.34 -10.79 -8.11
CA SER A 94 -9.16 -10.41 -9.25
C SER A 94 -8.96 -8.95 -9.65
N ILE A 95 -8.83 -8.04 -8.67
CA ILE A 95 -8.64 -6.63 -8.99
C ILE A 95 -7.32 -6.37 -9.69
N LEU A 96 -6.27 -7.12 -9.35
CA LEU A 96 -4.98 -7.00 -10.03
C LEU A 96 -5.09 -7.37 -11.50
N LYS A 97 -5.88 -8.39 -11.82
CA LYS A 97 -6.12 -8.78 -13.23
C LYS A 97 -6.87 -7.70 -13.99
N PHE A 98 -7.88 -7.11 -13.40
CA PHE A 98 -8.65 -6.03 -14.04
C PHE A 98 -7.78 -4.79 -14.28
N ALA A 99 -6.84 -4.51 -13.40
CA ALA A 99 -5.96 -3.36 -13.51
C ALA A 99 -4.86 -3.50 -14.57
N GLU A 100 -4.63 -4.71 -15.10
CA GLU A 100 -3.63 -4.96 -16.13
C GLU A 100 -4.03 -4.44 -17.52
N ASP A 101 -5.28 -4.12 -17.73
CA ASP A 101 -5.80 -3.66 -19.04
C ASP A 101 -5.51 -2.18 -19.31
#